data_f2c56218a78f580229ddaf86f9930542
#
_entry.id   f2c56218a78f580229ddaf86f9930542
#
_cell.length_a   1.000
_cell.length_b   1.000
_cell.length_c   1.000
_cell.angle_alpha   90.00
_cell.angle_beta   90.00
_cell.angle_gamma   90.00
#
_symmetry.space_group_name_H-M   'P 1'
#
loop_
_entity.id
_entity.type
_entity.pdbx_description
1 polymer ?
#
loop_
_entity_poly.entity_id
_entity_poly.type
_entity_poly.pdbx_seq_one_letter_code
_entity_poly.pdbx_strand_id
1 'polypeptide(L)'
;MAESTNTNTDGVLRVSISAGGKALATLPIVSITVRRAVNRIPWAEIVLLDGDMPTGSFELSDAETFAPGAALTIGAGFGDSESTIFSGIVVRHGVKIDGANNSRLVVECRDKATRMTIGRKNANYLQQKDSEIISTLVSNHGLSADVQATTTQYDELVQFYCSDWDFMLARADANGLLVNVDAGALSVKPPSTSGSAALSVTWGMELLSFEADIDARSQFAAVQAVSWDPKQQAVVQGDSASPVSLNAQGNLSGSTLAEVASPSTYVLQTGAVQPTGTLTGWAKAVQQKAALARIRGRMQFLGNAQAVPDGLIQVKGVGARFDGTVYVSAVEHRLGGGNWTTEVDFGLRPDWHVERDDVMAPANGGLLPGVSGLQIGVVMKLDGDPEGEARIQVKVPLLQAQTEGVWARLLQFYASSTFGAFFVP
;
A
#
# COMPACT_ATOMS: atom_id res chain seq x y z
N MET A 1 -26.36 -13.82 -27.33
CA MET A 1 -25.75 -14.51 -26.21
C MET A 1 -24.24 -14.28 -26.39
N ALA A 2 -23.64 -13.44 -25.56
CA ALA A 2 -22.18 -13.29 -25.58
C ALA A 2 -21.62 -14.56 -24.92
N GLU A 3 -20.84 -15.31 -25.67
CA GLU A 3 -20.10 -16.45 -25.14
C GLU A 3 -19.21 -15.97 -23.99
N SER A 4 -19.25 -16.74 -22.88
CA SER A 4 -18.32 -16.56 -21.79
C SER A 4 -16.91 -16.73 -22.35
N THR A 5 -16.11 -15.69 -22.26
CA THR A 5 -14.67 -15.75 -22.64
C THR A 5 -13.83 -16.42 -21.56
N ASN A 6 -14.46 -17.14 -20.64
CA ASN A 6 -13.78 -17.92 -19.61
C ASN A 6 -13.29 -19.24 -20.23
N THR A 7 -12.37 -19.13 -21.16
CA THR A 7 -11.74 -20.27 -21.80
C THR A 7 -10.79 -20.97 -20.84
N ASN A 8 -11.09 -22.22 -20.51
CA ASN A 8 -10.23 -23.21 -19.89
C ASN A 8 -10.29 -23.37 -18.36
N THR A 9 -11.49 -23.62 -17.82
CA THR A 9 -11.62 -24.32 -16.53
C THR A 9 -11.81 -25.84 -16.71
N ASP A 10 -11.85 -26.31 -17.97
CA ASP A 10 -11.97 -27.74 -18.28
C ASP A 10 -10.59 -28.40 -18.24
N GLY A 11 -10.45 -29.38 -17.36
CA GLY A 11 -9.23 -30.18 -17.25
C GLY A 11 -8.71 -30.31 -15.81
N VAL A 12 -7.61 -31.04 -15.69
CA VAL A 12 -6.93 -31.24 -14.40
C VAL A 12 -6.18 -29.95 -14.02
N LEU A 13 -6.31 -29.53 -12.76
CA LEU A 13 -5.51 -28.45 -12.22
C LEU A 13 -4.01 -28.79 -12.31
N ARG A 14 -3.25 -27.91 -12.93
CA ARG A 14 -1.79 -27.93 -12.96
C ARG A 14 -1.24 -26.83 -12.07
N VAL A 15 -0.24 -27.19 -11.28
CA VAL A 15 0.48 -26.27 -10.41
C VAL A 15 1.96 -26.57 -10.58
N SER A 16 2.74 -25.56 -10.89
CA SER A 16 4.18 -25.68 -10.96
C SER A 16 4.88 -24.70 -10.03
N ILE A 17 6.00 -25.14 -9.50
CA ILE A 17 6.95 -24.29 -8.77
C ILE A 17 8.29 -24.43 -9.46
N SER A 18 8.90 -23.29 -9.77
CA SER A 18 10.23 -23.23 -10.38
C SER A 18 11.18 -22.46 -9.45
N ALA A 19 12.40 -22.95 -9.32
CA ALA A 19 13.48 -22.30 -8.59
C ALA A 19 14.64 -21.97 -9.54
N GLY A 20 15.10 -20.72 -9.55
CA GLY A 20 16.18 -20.30 -10.46
C GLY A 20 15.88 -20.56 -11.94
N GLY A 21 14.60 -20.55 -12.34
CA GLY A 21 14.16 -20.83 -13.72
C GLY A 21 14.05 -22.31 -14.09
N LYS A 22 14.29 -23.24 -13.17
CA LYS A 22 14.11 -24.68 -13.38
C LYS A 22 12.84 -25.15 -12.68
N ALA A 23 11.96 -25.83 -13.39
CA ALA A 23 10.79 -26.47 -12.80
C ALA A 23 11.24 -27.54 -11.79
N LEU A 24 10.63 -27.50 -10.60
CA LEU A 24 10.85 -28.54 -9.60
C LEU A 24 10.03 -29.79 -9.95
N ALA A 25 10.57 -30.95 -9.62
CA ALA A 25 9.82 -32.21 -9.74
C ALA A 25 8.56 -32.17 -8.87
N THR A 26 7.68 -33.16 -9.00
CA THR A 26 6.44 -33.26 -8.23
C THR A 26 6.66 -33.03 -6.74
N LEU A 27 6.12 -31.94 -6.23
CA LEU A 27 6.20 -31.55 -4.83
C LEU A 27 4.92 -31.99 -4.08
N PRO A 28 5.02 -32.40 -2.81
CA PRO A 28 3.88 -32.79 -1.99
C PRO A 28 3.16 -31.50 -1.45
N ILE A 29 2.50 -30.78 -2.34
CA ILE A 29 1.84 -29.50 -2.05
C ILE A 29 0.59 -29.75 -1.19
N VAL A 30 0.54 -29.10 -0.02
CA VAL A 30 -0.66 -29.02 0.84
C VAL A 30 -1.53 -27.85 0.42
N SER A 31 -0.93 -26.67 0.32
CA SER A 31 -1.61 -25.45 -0.13
C SER A 31 -0.63 -24.42 -0.67
N ILE A 32 -1.12 -23.58 -1.56
CA ILE A 32 -0.45 -22.36 -2.00
C ILE A 32 -1.45 -21.22 -1.92
N THR A 33 -1.05 -20.12 -1.30
CA THR A 33 -1.79 -18.87 -1.31
C THR A 33 -0.93 -17.80 -1.95
N VAL A 34 -1.46 -17.11 -2.95
CA VAL A 34 -0.79 -16.00 -3.63
C VAL A 34 -1.67 -14.77 -3.50
N ARG A 35 -1.14 -13.66 -2.99
CA ARG A 35 -1.87 -12.40 -2.94
C ARG A 35 -1.10 -11.27 -3.61
N ARG A 36 -1.79 -10.56 -4.49
CA ARG A 36 -1.32 -9.37 -5.19
C ARG A 36 -2.35 -8.26 -5.01
N ALA A 37 -1.89 -7.03 -4.75
CA ALA A 37 -2.81 -5.91 -4.59
C ALA A 37 -2.10 -4.60 -4.99
N VAL A 38 -2.86 -3.62 -5.46
CA VAL A 38 -2.34 -2.27 -5.71
C VAL A 38 -1.83 -1.66 -4.40
N ASN A 39 -0.76 -0.88 -4.47
CA ASN A 39 -0.10 -0.25 -3.33
C ASN A 39 0.39 -1.23 -2.25
N ARG A 40 0.62 -2.50 -2.61
CA ARG A 40 1.11 -3.56 -1.71
C ARG A 40 2.19 -4.39 -2.38
N ILE A 41 3.09 -4.95 -1.57
CA ILE A 41 4.07 -5.93 -2.03
C ILE A 41 3.38 -7.26 -2.23
N PRO A 42 3.45 -7.89 -3.43
CA PRO A 42 2.97 -9.25 -3.65
C PRO A 42 3.63 -10.26 -2.73
N TRP A 43 2.86 -11.23 -2.26
CA TRP A 43 3.37 -12.31 -1.44
C TRP A 43 2.73 -13.66 -1.80
N ALA A 44 3.44 -14.73 -1.48
CA ALA A 44 2.93 -16.09 -1.58
C ALA A 44 3.35 -16.90 -0.35
N GLU A 45 2.48 -17.81 0.07
CA GLU A 45 2.77 -18.84 1.06
C GLU A 45 2.63 -20.21 0.40
N ILE A 46 3.65 -21.04 0.53
CA ILE A 46 3.69 -22.41 0.04
C ILE A 46 3.79 -23.32 1.24
N VAL A 47 2.88 -24.27 1.37
CA VAL A 47 2.90 -25.30 2.41
C VAL A 47 3.11 -26.67 1.76
N LEU A 48 4.19 -27.35 2.10
CA LEU A 48 4.56 -28.65 1.61
C LEU A 48 4.57 -29.67 2.74
N LEU A 49 4.24 -30.93 2.45
CA LEU A 49 4.56 -32.00 3.38
C LEU A 49 6.07 -32.24 3.36
N ASP A 50 6.69 -32.30 4.52
CA ASP A 50 8.12 -32.53 4.68
C ASP A 50 8.39 -33.12 6.06
N GLY A 51 9.44 -33.92 6.15
CA GLY A 51 9.84 -34.58 7.38
C GLY A 51 9.46 -36.06 7.42
N ASP A 52 10.46 -36.92 7.66
CA ASP A 52 10.34 -38.32 7.90
C ASP A 52 10.71 -38.62 9.37
N MET A 53 9.71 -38.91 10.20
CA MET A 53 9.90 -39.13 11.63
C MET A 53 10.87 -40.29 11.95
N PRO A 54 10.83 -41.44 11.27
CA PRO A 54 11.75 -42.55 11.53
C PRO A 54 13.23 -42.19 11.35
N THR A 55 13.56 -41.39 10.34
CA THR A 55 14.94 -40.99 10.02
C THR A 55 15.31 -39.62 10.62
N GLY A 56 14.32 -38.83 11.05
CA GLY A 56 14.52 -37.46 11.50
C GLY A 56 14.98 -36.49 10.41
N SER A 57 14.74 -36.83 9.13
CA SER A 57 15.18 -36.05 7.96
C SER A 57 14.09 -35.11 7.44
N PHE A 58 14.50 -33.96 6.88
CA PHE A 58 13.64 -32.94 6.28
C PHE A 58 14.19 -32.54 4.90
N GLU A 59 13.94 -33.39 3.91
CA GLU A 59 14.57 -33.28 2.58
C GLU A 59 14.31 -31.94 1.88
N LEU A 60 13.08 -31.44 1.96
CA LEU A 60 12.71 -30.17 1.33
C LEU A 60 13.18 -28.97 2.15
N SER A 61 13.11 -29.05 3.48
CA SER A 61 13.55 -28.00 4.37
C SER A 61 15.07 -27.82 4.34
N ASP A 62 15.82 -28.93 4.23
CA ASP A 62 17.28 -28.88 4.18
C ASP A 62 17.82 -28.47 2.79
N ALA A 63 16.95 -28.44 1.76
CA ALA A 63 17.34 -28.06 0.42
C ALA A 63 17.50 -26.54 0.26
N GLU A 64 18.56 -26.11 -0.43
CA GLU A 64 18.81 -24.71 -0.78
C GLU A 64 17.69 -24.07 -1.62
N THR A 65 16.85 -24.89 -2.24
CA THR A 65 15.73 -24.47 -3.10
C THR A 65 14.73 -23.56 -2.38
N PHE A 66 14.51 -23.81 -1.08
CA PHE A 66 13.56 -23.07 -0.27
C PHE A 66 14.25 -22.19 0.80
N ALA A 67 15.56 -22.04 0.73
CA ALA A 67 16.30 -21.18 1.65
C ALA A 67 15.95 -19.69 1.45
N PRO A 68 15.98 -18.87 2.49
CA PRO A 68 15.78 -17.43 2.36
C PRO A 68 16.75 -16.81 1.32
N GLY A 69 16.19 -16.05 0.37
CA GLY A 69 16.91 -15.49 -0.76
C GLY A 69 16.74 -16.25 -2.07
N ALA A 70 16.32 -17.53 -2.04
CA ALA A 70 16.02 -18.29 -3.24
C ALA A 70 14.89 -17.66 -4.06
N ALA A 71 15.06 -17.60 -5.39
CA ALA A 71 14.04 -17.08 -6.30
C ALA A 71 13.07 -18.20 -6.69
N LEU A 72 11.77 -17.97 -6.47
CA LEU A 72 10.70 -18.90 -6.80
C LEU A 72 9.67 -18.25 -7.73
N THR A 73 9.14 -19.08 -8.63
CA THR A 73 8.02 -18.72 -9.51
C THR A 73 6.93 -19.78 -9.36
N ILE A 74 5.68 -19.35 -9.24
CA ILE A 74 4.51 -20.22 -9.10
C ILE A 74 3.65 -20.06 -10.34
N GLY A 75 3.36 -21.16 -11.02
CA GLY A 75 2.42 -21.26 -12.12
C GLY A 75 1.17 -22.02 -11.74
N ALA A 76 0.03 -21.65 -12.32
CA ALA A 76 -1.24 -22.36 -12.19
C ALA A 76 -2.04 -22.31 -13.48
N GLY A 77 -2.81 -23.35 -13.73
CA GLY A 77 -3.67 -23.46 -14.91
C GLY A 77 -4.51 -24.71 -14.92
N PHE A 78 -5.37 -24.84 -15.92
CA PHE A 78 -6.16 -26.05 -16.17
C PHE A 78 -5.80 -26.64 -17.54
N GLY A 79 -5.88 -27.96 -17.66
CA GLY A 79 -5.57 -28.65 -18.92
C GLY A 79 -4.11 -28.44 -19.35
N ASP A 80 -3.89 -27.92 -20.55
CA ASP A 80 -2.55 -27.71 -21.11
C ASP A 80 -2.06 -26.26 -20.99
N SER A 81 -2.88 -25.34 -20.44
CA SER A 81 -2.52 -23.96 -20.23
C SER A 81 -2.09 -23.69 -18.79
N GLU A 82 -0.93 -23.10 -18.62
CA GLU A 82 -0.41 -22.66 -17.32
C GLU A 82 0.11 -21.23 -17.45
N SER A 83 -0.18 -20.42 -16.45
CA SER A 83 0.30 -19.03 -16.39
C SER A 83 0.98 -18.77 -15.06
N THR A 84 2.00 -17.92 -15.08
CA THR A 84 2.65 -17.46 -13.85
C THR A 84 1.68 -16.58 -13.05
N ILE A 85 1.42 -16.97 -11.81
CA ILE A 85 0.60 -16.19 -10.86
C ILE A 85 1.44 -15.44 -9.83
N PHE A 86 2.70 -15.86 -9.62
CA PHE A 86 3.62 -15.18 -8.70
C PHE A 86 5.08 -15.44 -9.10
N SER A 87 5.93 -14.42 -8.88
CA SER A 87 7.39 -14.54 -8.93
C SER A 87 8.01 -13.67 -7.84
N GLY A 88 8.96 -14.22 -7.08
CA GLY A 88 9.57 -13.50 -5.97
C GLY A 88 10.73 -14.24 -5.35
N ILE A 89 11.08 -13.87 -4.13
CA ILE A 89 12.15 -14.45 -3.32
C ILE A 89 11.59 -15.00 -2.01
N VAL A 90 12.17 -16.08 -1.53
CA VAL A 90 11.88 -16.62 -0.20
C VAL A 90 12.36 -15.63 0.85
N VAL A 91 11.47 -15.23 1.77
CA VAL A 91 11.81 -14.31 2.88
C VAL A 91 11.67 -14.99 4.24
N ARG A 92 10.88 -16.05 4.32
CA ARG A 92 10.71 -16.83 5.55
C ARG A 92 10.60 -18.31 5.21
N HIS A 93 11.29 -19.10 6.01
CA HIS A 93 11.32 -20.55 5.96
C HIS A 93 11.00 -21.07 7.36
N GLY A 94 10.06 -21.96 7.48
CA GLY A 94 9.64 -22.50 8.77
C GLY A 94 9.17 -23.95 8.67
N VAL A 95 9.48 -24.73 9.69
CA VAL A 95 8.97 -26.08 9.88
C VAL A 95 7.86 -26.04 10.91
N LYS A 96 6.76 -26.75 10.65
CA LYS A 96 5.65 -26.91 11.57
C LYS A 96 5.36 -28.38 11.75
N ILE A 97 5.49 -28.87 12.98
CA ILE A 97 5.18 -30.25 13.37
C ILE A 97 4.01 -30.19 14.34
N ASP A 98 2.97 -30.94 14.11
CA ASP A 98 1.85 -31.10 15.03
C ASP A 98 1.78 -32.52 15.60
N GLY A 99 0.97 -32.69 16.67
CA GLY A 99 0.89 -33.95 17.42
C GLY A 99 0.27 -35.13 16.68
N ALA A 100 -0.17 -34.95 15.43
CA ALA A 100 -0.75 -35.99 14.58
C ALA A 100 0.26 -36.57 13.56
N ASN A 101 1.55 -36.42 13.83
CA ASN A 101 2.64 -36.81 12.93
C ASN A 101 2.56 -36.08 11.57
N ASN A 102 2.15 -34.85 11.58
CA ASN A 102 1.98 -34.00 10.43
C ASN A 102 3.11 -32.97 10.41
N SER A 103 4.12 -33.21 9.64
CA SER A 103 5.22 -32.28 9.47
C SER A 103 5.10 -31.53 8.15
N ARG A 104 5.36 -30.23 8.16
CA ARG A 104 5.19 -29.35 7.02
C ARG A 104 6.30 -28.33 6.95
N LEU A 105 6.77 -28.09 5.75
CA LEU A 105 7.57 -26.94 5.38
C LEU A 105 6.62 -25.80 5.01
N VAL A 106 6.80 -24.62 5.62
CA VAL A 106 6.05 -23.38 5.31
C VAL A 106 7.02 -22.33 4.79
N VAL A 107 6.84 -21.95 3.53
CA VAL A 107 7.71 -21.00 2.84
C VAL A 107 6.92 -19.74 2.50
N GLU A 108 7.33 -18.59 3.01
CA GLU A 108 6.77 -17.29 2.61
C GLU A 108 7.71 -16.64 1.59
N CYS A 109 7.14 -16.26 0.46
CA CYS A 109 7.82 -15.53 -0.60
C CYS A 109 7.25 -14.12 -0.72
N ARG A 110 8.11 -13.17 -1.09
CA ARG A 110 7.69 -11.81 -1.42
C ARG A 110 8.31 -11.36 -2.74
N ASP A 111 7.64 -10.43 -3.41
CA ASP A 111 8.27 -9.75 -4.53
C ASP A 111 9.56 -9.06 -4.10
N LYS A 112 10.53 -8.95 -5.01
CA LYS A 112 11.83 -8.27 -4.76
C LYS A 112 11.67 -6.83 -4.29
N ALA A 113 10.55 -6.17 -4.60
CA ALA A 113 10.21 -4.83 -4.14
C ALA A 113 10.09 -4.74 -2.60
N THR A 114 10.01 -5.86 -1.89
CA THR A 114 10.07 -5.90 -0.41
C THR A 114 11.33 -5.19 0.14
N ARG A 115 12.42 -5.13 -0.65
CA ARG A 115 13.65 -4.41 -0.26
C ARG A 115 13.41 -2.93 0.01
N MET A 116 12.44 -2.32 -0.66
CA MET A 116 12.09 -0.91 -0.47
C MET A 116 11.39 -0.63 0.87
N THR A 117 10.86 -1.67 1.52
CA THR A 117 10.16 -1.55 2.81
C THR A 117 11.10 -1.66 4.01
N ILE A 118 12.36 -2.05 3.78
CA ILE A 118 13.32 -2.34 4.85
C ILE A 118 14.18 -1.12 5.13
N GLY A 119 14.17 -0.72 6.39
CA GLY A 119 14.93 0.43 6.85
C GLY A 119 14.23 1.77 6.62
N ARG A 120 14.62 2.76 7.39
CA ARG A 120 14.16 4.14 7.31
C ARG A 120 15.35 5.02 7.05
N LYS A 121 15.20 6.05 6.23
CA LYS A 121 16.29 6.99 5.90
C LYS A 121 15.77 8.42 5.77
N ASN A 122 16.72 9.33 5.73
CA ASN A 122 16.53 10.73 5.37
C ASN A 122 17.17 10.96 3.99
N ALA A 123 16.49 11.71 3.14
CA ALA A 123 17.01 12.16 1.85
C ALA A 123 16.42 13.52 1.49
N ASN A 124 17.17 14.28 0.68
CA ASN A 124 16.74 15.56 0.16
C ASN A 124 16.79 15.53 -1.37
N TYR A 125 15.70 15.88 -2.00
CA TYR A 125 15.53 15.91 -3.46
C TYR A 125 15.39 17.35 -3.91
N LEU A 126 16.36 17.85 -4.67
CA LEU A 126 16.43 19.23 -5.15
C LEU A 126 16.06 19.30 -6.62
N GLN A 127 15.19 20.25 -6.99
CA GLN A 127 14.79 20.53 -8.39
C GLN A 127 14.29 19.29 -9.13
N GLN A 128 13.50 18.44 -8.46
CA GLN A 128 13.00 17.18 -9.01
C GLN A 128 11.48 17.10 -9.03
N LYS A 129 10.94 16.32 -9.96
CA LYS A 129 9.54 15.92 -10.03
C LYS A 129 9.31 14.61 -9.28
N ASP A 130 8.08 14.39 -8.81
CA ASP A 130 7.72 13.13 -8.14
C ASP A 130 8.05 11.89 -8.99
N SER A 131 7.79 11.92 -10.28
CA SER A 131 8.10 10.80 -11.19
C SER A 131 9.60 10.49 -11.27
N GLU A 132 10.46 11.49 -11.20
CA GLU A 132 11.93 11.32 -11.21
C GLU A 132 12.40 10.74 -9.88
N ILE A 133 11.87 11.25 -8.77
CA ILE A 133 12.17 10.75 -7.43
C ILE A 133 11.74 9.28 -7.31
N ILE A 134 10.51 8.95 -7.69
CA ILE A 134 9.98 7.57 -7.65
C ILE A 134 10.86 6.63 -8.49
N SER A 135 11.24 7.03 -9.70
CA SER A 135 12.11 6.24 -10.58
C SER A 135 13.48 6.00 -9.94
N THR A 136 14.04 7.02 -9.29
CA THR A 136 15.31 6.92 -8.56
C THR A 136 15.21 5.97 -7.36
N LEU A 137 14.14 6.08 -6.56
CA LEU A 137 13.91 5.19 -5.42
C LEU A 137 13.85 3.73 -5.86
N VAL A 138 13.10 3.42 -6.91
CA VAL A 138 12.95 2.05 -7.43
C VAL A 138 14.30 1.53 -7.97
N SER A 139 15.00 2.33 -8.77
CA SER A 139 16.28 1.93 -9.38
C SER A 139 17.39 1.68 -8.34
N ASN A 140 17.41 2.40 -7.22
CA ASN A 140 18.35 2.21 -6.13
C ASN A 140 18.27 0.81 -5.49
N HIS A 141 17.12 0.12 -5.64
CA HIS A 141 16.91 -1.25 -5.18
C HIS A 141 17.13 -2.31 -6.28
N GLY A 142 17.63 -1.91 -7.46
CA GLY A 142 17.84 -2.81 -8.60
C GLY A 142 16.53 -3.32 -9.23
N LEU A 143 15.47 -2.51 -9.16
CA LEU A 143 14.15 -2.79 -9.69
C LEU A 143 13.90 -1.92 -10.93
N SER A 144 12.94 -2.32 -11.77
CA SER A 144 12.48 -1.52 -12.91
C SER A 144 11.21 -0.75 -12.58
N ALA A 145 11.07 0.46 -13.13
CA ALA A 145 9.90 1.30 -12.93
C ALA A 145 9.37 1.84 -14.26
N ASP A 146 8.05 1.79 -14.44
CA ASP A 146 7.29 2.50 -15.47
C ASP A 146 6.40 3.52 -14.77
N VAL A 147 6.88 4.76 -14.68
CA VAL A 147 6.28 5.83 -13.89
C VAL A 147 5.65 6.86 -14.81
N GLN A 148 4.37 7.15 -14.61
CA GLN A 148 3.69 8.26 -15.27
C GLN A 148 4.39 9.58 -14.93
N ALA A 149 4.78 10.33 -15.97
CA ALA A 149 5.44 11.62 -15.77
C ALA A 149 4.52 12.59 -15.01
N THR A 150 5.07 13.24 -13.98
CA THR A 150 4.40 14.30 -13.21
C THR A 150 4.86 15.67 -13.68
N THR A 151 4.03 16.68 -13.51
CA THR A 151 4.29 18.02 -14.06
C THR A 151 4.99 18.96 -13.09
N THR A 152 4.66 18.88 -11.81
CA THR A 152 5.21 19.79 -10.79
C THR A 152 6.64 19.43 -10.46
N GLN A 153 7.55 20.39 -10.60
CA GLN A 153 8.92 20.34 -10.12
C GLN A 153 8.99 21.07 -8.78
N TYR A 154 9.55 20.41 -7.78
CA TYR A 154 9.75 20.98 -6.44
C TYR A 154 11.17 21.53 -6.33
N ASP A 155 11.30 22.71 -5.70
CA ASP A 155 12.62 23.25 -5.39
C ASP A 155 13.37 22.34 -4.42
N GLU A 156 12.65 21.85 -3.41
CA GLU A 156 13.14 20.93 -2.41
C GLU A 156 12.03 20.03 -1.89
N LEU A 157 12.32 18.74 -1.73
CA LEU A 157 11.41 17.77 -1.15
C LEU A 157 12.19 16.82 -0.24
N VAL A 158 11.74 16.66 1.00
CA VAL A 158 12.44 15.91 2.03
C VAL A 158 11.73 14.59 2.31
N GLN A 159 12.47 13.50 2.22
CA GLN A 159 12.10 12.22 2.82
C GLN A 159 12.61 12.22 4.26
N PHE A 160 11.71 12.22 5.24
CA PHE A 160 12.06 12.26 6.64
C PHE A 160 11.78 10.95 7.34
N TYR A 161 12.84 10.21 7.66
CA TYR A 161 12.89 8.99 8.45
C TYR A 161 11.74 8.01 8.19
N CYS A 162 11.49 7.74 6.93
CA CYS A 162 10.54 6.73 6.44
C CYS A 162 11.20 5.79 5.43
N SER A 163 10.54 4.67 5.11
CA SER A 163 11.04 3.75 4.09
C SER A 163 10.89 4.34 2.69
N ASP A 164 11.67 3.83 1.73
CA ASP A 164 11.53 4.24 0.32
C ASP A 164 10.16 3.87 -0.25
N TRP A 165 9.61 2.76 0.21
CA TRP A 165 8.28 2.31 -0.16
C TRP A 165 7.20 3.30 0.32
N ASP A 166 7.24 3.69 1.59
CA ASP A 166 6.25 4.62 2.16
C ASP A 166 6.34 6.00 1.52
N PHE A 167 7.56 6.50 1.31
CA PHE A 167 7.74 7.78 0.64
C PHE A 167 7.24 7.75 -0.80
N MET A 168 7.54 6.69 -1.56
CA MET A 168 7.02 6.49 -2.91
C MET A 168 5.50 6.47 -2.94
N LEU A 169 4.86 5.71 -2.04
CA LEU A 169 3.40 5.63 -1.97
C LEU A 169 2.77 6.98 -1.61
N ALA A 170 3.36 7.73 -0.68
CA ALA A 170 2.89 9.06 -0.31
C ALA A 170 2.94 10.03 -1.51
N ARG A 171 4.02 9.97 -2.31
CA ARG A 171 4.15 10.81 -3.50
C ARG A 171 3.25 10.38 -4.65
N ALA A 172 3.09 9.06 -4.85
CA ALA A 172 2.15 8.51 -5.82
C ALA A 172 0.70 8.94 -5.49
N ASP A 173 0.29 8.80 -4.23
CA ASP A 173 -1.04 9.20 -3.75
C ASP A 173 -1.34 10.68 -4.03
N ALA A 174 -0.39 11.57 -3.74
CA ALA A 174 -0.54 13.01 -3.96
C ALA A 174 -0.80 13.38 -5.45
N ASN A 175 -0.37 12.51 -6.36
CA ASN A 175 -0.56 12.65 -7.80
C ASN A 175 -1.71 11.78 -8.36
N GLY A 176 -2.48 11.09 -7.52
CA GLY A 176 -3.53 10.17 -7.96
C GLY A 176 -3.01 8.94 -8.70
N LEU A 177 -1.76 8.53 -8.44
CA LEU A 177 -1.14 7.36 -9.02
C LEU A 177 -1.26 6.16 -8.07
N LEU A 178 -1.37 4.97 -8.66
CA LEU A 178 -1.36 3.70 -7.96
C LEU A 178 -0.08 2.93 -8.32
N VAL A 179 0.43 2.16 -7.36
CA VAL A 179 1.60 1.32 -7.55
C VAL A 179 1.15 -0.12 -7.72
N ASN A 180 1.47 -0.72 -8.86
CA ASN A 180 1.30 -2.14 -9.10
C ASN A 180 2.67 -2.80 -9.26
N VAL A 181 2.88 -3.93 -8.59
CA VAL A 181 4.17 -4.65 -8.57
C VAL A 181 3.99 -6.03 -9.20
N ASP A 182 4.88 -6.37 -10.12
CA ASP A 182 4.91 -7.68 -10.76
C ASP A 182 6.34 -8.11 -11.07
N ALA A 183 6.79 -9.20 -10.46
CA ALA A 183 8.11 -9.82 -10.69
C ALA A 183 9.30 -8.83 -10.61
N GLY A 184 9.24 -7.86 -9.70
CA GLY A 184 10.27 -6.83 -9.51
C GLY A 184 10.16 -5.64 -10.47
N ALA A 185 9.11 -5.57 -11.28
CA ALA A 185 8.75 -4.42 -12.08
C ALA A 185 7.62 -3.63 -11.40
N LEU A 186 7.77 -2.31 -11.28
CA LEU A 186 6.78 -1.43 -10.69
C LEU A 186 6.14 -0.57 -11.78
N SER A 187 4.81 -0.60 -11.86
CA SER A 187 4.01 0.35 -12.63
C SER A 187 3.42 1.39 -11.69
N VAL A 188 3.70 2.67 -11.91
CA VAL A 188 3.21 3.79 -11.08
C VAL A 188 2.42 4.73 -11.98
N LYS A 189 1.10 4.50 -12.06
CA LYS A 189 0.21 5.11 -13.06
C LYS A 189 -1.16 5.44 -12.46
N PRO A 190 -1.97 6.28 -13.11
CA PRO A 190 -3.40 6.38 -12.78
C PRO A 190 -4.07 5.01 -12.90
N PRO A 191 -5.17 4.74 -12.17
CA PRO A 191 -5.89 3.47 -12.25
C PRO A 191 -6.33 3.17 -13.68
N SER A 192 -6.13 1.93 -14.12
CA SER A 192 -6.53 1.44 -15.44
C SER A 192 -8.04 1.16 -15.47
N THR A 193 -8.84 2.15 -15.83
CA THR A 193 -10.31 2.10 -15.78
C THR A 193 -10.97 2.18 -17.15
N SER A 194 -10.20 2.38 -18.21
CA SER A 194 -10.64 2.35 -19.60
C SER A 194 -10.14 1.10 -20.31
N GLY A 195 -11.02 0.40 -21.00
CA GLY A 195 -10.66 -0.82 -21.74
C GLY A 195 -11.71 -1.92 -21.61
N SER A 196 -11.43 -3.06 -22.20
CA SER A 196 -12.25 -4.26 -22.08
C SER A 196 -11.89 -5.02 -20.81
N ALA A 197 -12.90 -5.61 -20.16
CA ALA A 197 -12.67 -6.52 -19.04
C ALA A 197 -11.89 -7.75 -19.50
N ALA A 198 -10.91 -8.19 -18.69
CA ALA A 198 -10.11 -9.38 -18.96
C ALA A 198 -10.95 -10.66 -18.86
N LEU A 199 -11.93 -10.68 -17.97
CA LEU A 199 -12.88 -11.78 -17.81
C LEU A 199 -14.31 -11.26 -17.55
N SER A 200 -15.28 -12.19 -17.73
CA SER A 200 -16.68 -12.01 -17.32
C SER A 200 -17.03 -13.07 -16.30
N VAL A 201 -17.59 -12.67 -15.17
CA VAL A 201 -18.04 -13.56 -14.08
C VAL A 201 -19.53 -13.36 -13.86
N THR A 202 -20.31 -14.45 -13.89
CA THR A 202 -21.78 -14.41 -13.86
C THR A 202 -22.30 -15.20 -12.67
N TRP A 203 -23.24 -14.62 -11.93
CA TRP A 203 -23.94 -15.34 -10.86
C TRP A 203 -24.78 -16.49 -11.43
N GLY A 204 -24.64 -17.64 -10.79
CA GLY A 204 -25.25 -18.89 -11.27
C GLY A 204 -24.40 -19.66 -12.30
N MET A 205 -23.20 -19.15 -12.62
CA MET A 205 -22.19 -19.83 -13.46
C MET A 205 -20.85 -19.91 -12.72
N GLU A 206 -19.92 -18.99 -12.97
CA GLU A 206 -18.55 -19.02 -12.40
C GLU A 206 -18.49 -18.42 -11.00
N LEU A 207 -19.41 -17.52 -10.64
CA LEU A 207 -19.38 -16.77 -9.37
C LEU A 207 -19.79 -17.68 -8.21
N LEU A 208 -18.88 -17.89 -7.26
CA LEU A 208 -19.08 -18.71 -6.05
C LEU A 208 -19.60 -17.86 -4.87
N SER A 209 -19.08 -16.64 -4.72
CA SER A 209 -19.55 -15.69 -3.71
C SER A 209 -19.38 -14.26 -4.19
N PHE A 210 -20.25 -13.37 -3.69
CA PHE A 210 -20.24 -11.95 -4.00
C PHE A 210 -20.73 -11.15 -2.81
N GLU A 211 -19.99 -10.15 -2.40
CA GLU A 211 -20.36 -9.18 -1.37
C GLU A 211 -19.92 -7.79 -1.85
N ALA A 212 -20.83 -6.81 -1.78
CA ALA A 212 -20.51 -5.45 -2.21
C ALA A 212 -21.36 -4.41 -1.48
N ASP A 213 -20.76 -3.25 -1.25
CA ASP A 213 -21.35 -2.09 -0.64
C ASP A 213 -21.24 -0.87 -1.55
N ILE A 214 -22.27 -0.02 -1.56
CA ILE A 214 -22.26 1.33 -2.12
C ILE A 214 -22.14 2.30 -0.95
N ASP A 215 -21.12 3.15 -0.95
CA ASP A 215 -20.85 4.08 0.14
C ASP A 215 -20.89 5.54 -0.35
N ALA A 216 -21.87 6.30 0.15
CA ALA A 216 -22.02 7.73 -0.19
C ALA A 216 -21.12 8.65 0.66
N ARG A 217 -20.59 8.18 1.79
CA ARG A 217 -19.85 9.02 2.76
C ARG A 217 -18.55 9.60 2.20
N SER A 218 -17.93 8.94 1.24
CA SER A 218 -16.70 9.37 0.58
C SER A 218 -16.93 9.93 -0.83
N GLN A 219 -18.16 10.30 -1.18
CA GLN A 219 -18.50 10.90 -2.47
C GLN A 219 -18.67 12.41 -2.31
N PHE A 220 -18.00 13.21 -3.12
CA PHE A 220 -17.94 14.67 -2.99
C PHE A 220 -18.48 15.35 -4.25
N ALA A 221 -19.36 16.36 -4.06
CA ALA A 221 -19.93 17.16 -5.16
C ALA A 221 -18.83 17.99 -5.87
N ALA A 222 -17.91 18.56 -5.09
CA ALA A 222 -16.71 19.22 -5.56
C ALA A 222 -15.60 19.10 -4.51
N VAL A 223 -14.35 19.06 -4.95
CA VAL A 223 -13.17 19.11 -4.08
C VAL A 223 -12.28 20.26 -4.51
N GLN A 224 -11.84 21.06 -3.57
CA GLN A 224 -10.89 22.15 -3.79
C GLN A 224 -9.77 22.09 -2.76
N ALA A 225 -8.53 22.29 -3.18
CA ALA A 225 -7.39 22.34 -2.29
C ALA A 225 -6.86 23.77 -2.15
N VAL A 226 -6.50 24.16 -0.92
CA VAL A 226 -5.97 25.46 -0.60
C VAL A 226 -4.70 25.38 0.24
N SER A 227 -3.83 26.38 0.10
CA SER A 227 -2.65 26.57 0.93
C SER A 227 -2.47 28.05 1.30
N TRP A 228 -1.67 28.31 2.33
CA TRP A 228 -1.31 29.65 2.73
C TRP A 228 0.07 30.03 2.16
N ASP A 229 0.15 31.16 1.46
CA ASP A 229 1.41 31.75 1.03
C ASP A 229 1.80 32.89 1.97
N PRO A 230 2.76 32.69 2.88
CA PRO A 230 3.19 33.73 3.82
C PRO A 230 3.92 34.91 3.16
N LYS A 231 4.50 34.71 1.96
CA LYS A 231 5.15 35.78 1.21
C LYS A 231 4.14 36.75 0.61
N GLN A 232 3.07 36.21 0.05
CA GLN A 232 1.99 36.97 -0.54
C GLN A 232 0.91 37.38 0.49
N GLN A 233 0.96 36.78 1.69
CA GLN A 233 -0.07 36.89 2.73
C GLN A 233 -1.48 36.62 2.19
N ALA A 234 -1.59 35.57 1.35
CA ALA A 234 -2.81 35.19 0.66
C ALA A 234 -3.02 33.68 0.66
N VAL A 235 -4.29 33.29 0.50
CA VAL A 235 -4.64 31.91 0.24
C VAL A 235 -4.44 31.63 -1.25
N VAL A 236 -3.63 30.60 -1.55
CA VAL A 236 -3.48 30.04 -2.89
C VAL A 236 -4.47 28.89 -3.06
N GLN A 237 -5.16 28.84 -4.18
CA GLN A 237 -6.19 27.85 -4.46
C GLN A 237 -5.86 27.09 -5.73
N GLY A 238 -6.12 25.77 -5.72
CA GLY A 238 -6.16 24.94 -6.92
C GLY A 238 -7.52 25.03 -7.61
N ASP A 239 -7.59 24.56 -8.84
CA ASP A 239 -8.87 24.38 -9.54
C ASP A 239 -9.74 23.36 -8.78
N SER A 240 -11.05 23.63 -8.76
CA SER A 240 -12.01 22.69 -8.20
C SER A 240 -12.13 21.44 -9.08
N ALA A 241 -12.10 20.28 -8.44
CA ALA A 241 -12.30 18.98 -9.09
C ALA A 241 -13.73 18.49 -8.91
N SER A 242 -14.36 18.07 -10.00
CA SER A 242 -15.69 17.47 -10.03
C SER A 242 -15.63 15.94 -9.95
N PRO A 243 -16.75 15.26 -9.59
CA PRO A 243 -16.82 13.80 -9.61
C PRO A 243 -16.41 13.22 -10.95
N VAL A 244 -15.63 12.15 -10.91
CA VAL A 244 -15.19 11.43 -12.11
C VAL A 244 -15.87 10.06 -12.17
N SER A 245 -16.17 9.60 -13.39
CA SER A 245 -16.63 8.24 -13.63
C SER A 245 -15.49 7.44 -14.24
N LEU A 246 -15.04 6.41 -13.52
CA LEU A 246 -13.89 5.62 -13.93
C LEU A 246 -14.30 4.37 -14.72
N ASN A 247 -15.28 3.62 -14.22
CA ASN A 247 -15.75 2.36 -14.80
C ASN A 247 -17.27 2.28 -14.77
N ALA A 248 -17.83 1.53 -15.72
CA ALA A 248 -19.28 1.35 -15.83
C ALA A 248 -19.76 0.25 -14.87
N GLN A 249 -20.03 0.62 -13.63
CA GLN A 249 -20.56 -0.28 -12.60
C GLN A 249 -21.75 0.34 -11.89
N GLY A 250 -22.82 -0.44 -11.76
CA GLY A 250 -24.05 -0.04 -11.08
C GLY A 250 -24.79 1.11 -11.77
N ASN A 251 -25.86 1.56 -11.14
CA ASN A 251 -26.77 2.59 -11.66
C ASN A 251 -26.85 3.85 -10.78
N LEU A 252 -25.98 4.01 -9.78
CA LEU A 252 -25.84 5.22 -8.98
C LEU A 252 -24.50 5.89 -9.26
N SER A 253 -24.54 7.13 -9.74
CA SER A 253 -23.34 7.91 -10.02
C SER A 253 -22.71 8.47 -8.74
N GLY A 254 -21.41 8.81 -8.79
CA GLY A 254 -20.76 9.52 -7.69
C GLY A 254 -21.40 10.87 -7.38
N SER A 255 -21.89 11.59 -8.40
CA SER A 255 -22.63 12.85 -8.20
C SER A 255 -23.94 12.65 -7.46
N THR A 256 -24.72 11.62 -7.83
CA THR A 256 -25.97 11.29 -7.12
C THR A 256 -25.72 10.92 -5.66
N LEU A 257 -24.66 10.15 -5.39
CA LEU A 257 -24.29 9.76 -4.03
C LEU A 257 -23.73 10.95 -3.21
N ALA A 258 -23.06 11.89 -3.85
CA ALA A 258 -22.57 13.10 -3.19
C ALA A 258 -23.71 13.97 -2.64
N GLU A 259 -24.88 13.96 -3.25
CA GLU A 259 -26.07 14.69 -2.78
C GLU A 259 -26.60 14.17 -1.42
N VAL A 260 -26.19 12.95 -1.01
CA VAL A 260 -26.67 12.33 0.24
C VAL A 260 -26.05 12.99 1.48
N ALA A 261 -24.75 13.27 1.45
CA ALA A 261 -24.05 13.71 2.67
C ALA A 261 -22.90 14.73 2.42
N SER A 262 -22.55 15.03 1.16
CA SER A 262 -21.44 15.93 0.86
C SER A 262 -21.82 17.42 1.03
N PRO A 263 -20.91 18.26 1.55
CA PRO A 263 -21.00 19.70 1.38
C PRO A 263 -20.88 20.05 -0.12
N SER A 264 -21.35 21.25 -0.50
CA SER A 264 -21.23 21.74 -1.88
C SER A 264 -19.80 21.72 -2.40
N THR A 265 -18.83 21.95 -1.51
CA THR A 265 -17.39 21.85 -1.79
C THR A 265 -16.68 21.27 -0.57
N TYR A 266 -15.94 20.18 -0.77
CA TYR A 266 -15.02 19.66 0.24
C TYR A 266 -13.66 20.32 0.08
N VAL A 267 -13.23 21.08 1.10
CA VAL A 267 -12.00 21.86 1.07
C VAL A 267 -10.86 21.11 1.75
N LEU A 268 -9.81 20.82 0.99
CA LEU A 268 -8.54 20.31 1.49
C LEU A 268 -7.65 21.48 1.85
N GLN A 269 -7.01 21.45 3.00
CA GLN A 269 -6.19 22.55 3.49
C GLN A 269 -4.81 22.09 3.94
N THR A 270 -3.77 22.83 3.55
CA THR A 270 -2.41 22.66 4.05
C THR A 270 -1.80 23.98 4.45
N GLY A 271 -0.99 23.97 5.54
CA GLY A 271 -0.19 25.12 5.95
C GLY A 271 1.10 25.29 5.17
N ALA A 272 1.51 24.26 4.40
CA ALA A 272 2.71 24.33 3.57
C ALA A 272 2.40 25.07 2.26
N VAL A 273 3.28 25.96 1.84
CA VAL A 273 3.18 26.64 0.54
C VAL A 273 3.19 25.62 -0.59
N GLN A 274 2.15 25.62 -1.41
CA GLN A 274 2.01 24.70 -2.53
C GLN A 274 1.69 25.48 -3.82
N PRO A 275 2.30 25.10 -4.95
CA PRO A 275 1.92 25.62 -6.26
C PRO A 275 0.47 25.26 -6.61
N THR A 276 -0.22 26.11 -7.35
CA THR A 276 -1.60 25.87 -7.82
C THR A 276 -1.75 24.52 -8.52
N GLY A 277 -0.76 24.13 -9.33
CA GLY A 277 -0.77 22.82 -10.03
C GLY A 277 -0.80 21.62 -9.08
N THR A 278 -0.06 21.68 -7.96
CA THR A 278 -0.08 20.64 -6.91
C THR A 278 -1.44 20.57 -6.23
N LEU A 279 -2.02 21.75 -5.88
CA LEU A 279 -3.34 21.81 -5.26
C LEU A 279 -4.43 21.26 -6.18
N THR A 280 -4.40 21.62 -7.47
CA THR A 280 -5.31 21.06 -8.48
C THR A 280 -5.14 19.53 -8.62
N GLY A 281 -3.90 19.04 -8.64
CA GLY A 281 -3.58 17.61 -8.68
C GLY A 281 -4.13 16.86 -7.46
N TRP A 282 -3.94 17.43 -6.26
CA TRP A 282 -4.44 16.87 -5.02
C TRP A 282 -5.97 16.76 -4.99
N ALA A 283 -6.68 17.82 -5.40
CA ALA A 283 -8.13 17.81 -5.50
C ALA A 283 -8.64 16.73 -6.49
N LYS A 284 -7.96 16.56 -7.65
CA LYS A 284 -8.28 15.51 -8.62
C LYS A 284 -8.00 14.10 -8.07
N ALA A 285 -6.92 13.92 -7.34
CA ALA A 285 -6.58 12.65 -6.70
C ALA A 285 -7.65 12.21 -5.69
N VAL A 286 -8.19 13.17 -4.90
CA VAL A 286 -9.32 12.90 -3.97
C VAL A 286 -10.56 12.45 -4.73
N GLN A 287 -10.93 13.12 -5.82
CA GLN A 287 -12.10 12.73 -6.63
C GLN A 287 -11.91 11.36 -7.28
N GLN A 288 -10.71 11.04 -7.73
CA GLN A 288 -10.37 9.72 -8.26
C GLN A 288 -10.48 8.62 -7.20
N LYS A 289 -9.96 8.86 -5.98
CA LYS A 289 -10.12 7.94 -4.85
C LYS A 289 -11.60 7.78 -4.47
N ALA A 290 -12.37 8.86 -4.44
CA ALA A 290 -13.80 8.82 -4.21
C ALA A 290 -14.52 7.93 -5.23
N ALA A 291 -14.19 8.07 -6.53
CA ALA A 291 -14.77 7.25 -7.58
C ALA A 291 -14.44 5.76 -7.43
N LEU A 292 -13.21 5.40 -7.05
CA LEU A 292 -12.80 4.02 -6.77
C LEU A 292 -13.47 3.47 -5.48
N ALA A 293 -13.79 4.35 -4.53
CA ALA A 293 -14.44 3.98 -3.26
C ALA A 293 -15.96 3.85 -3.36
N ARG A 294 -16.57 4.27 -4.47
CA ARG A 294 -18.02 4.33 -4.68
C ARG A 294 -18.72 3.00 -4.48
N ILE A 295 -18.16 1.95 -5.09
CA ILE A 295 -18.62 0.56 -4.94
C ILE A 295 -17.40 -0.29 -4.63
N ARG A 296 -17.42 -0.93 -3.48
CA ARG A 296 -16.35 -1.81 -3.01
C ARG A 296 -16.92 -3.15 -2.64
N GLY A 297 -16.15 -4.18 -2.80
CA GLY A 297 -16.59 -5.51 -2.43
C GLY A 297 -15.57 -6.57 -2.69
N ARG A 298 -16.03 -7.79 -2.57
CA ARG A 298 -15.25 -9.00 -2.76
C ARG A 298 -16.08 -10.01 -3.55
N MET A 299 -15.41 -10.74 -4.42
CA MET A 299 -16.02 -11.86 -5.13
C MET A 299 -15.04 -13.03 -5.20
N GLN A 300 -15.59 -14.24 -5.26
CA GLN A 300 -14.81 -15.48 -5.44
C GLN A 300 -15.37 -16.25 -6.60
N PHE A 301 -14.48 -16.82 -7.40
CA PHE A 301 -14.82 -17.64 -8.56
C PHE A 301 -13.75 -18.73 -8.78
N LEU A 302 -13.97 -19.61 -9.74
CA LEU A 302 -13.00 -20.65 -10.11
C LEU A 302 -11.67 -20.03 -10.53
N GLY A 303 -10.56 -20.71 -10.23
CA GLY A 303 -9.22 -20.21 -10.45
C GLY A 303 -8.99 -19.66 -11.86
N ASN A 304 -8.51 -18.44 -11.96
CA ASN A 304 -8.20 -17.81 -13.24
C ASN A 304 -7.03 -16.82 -13.10
N ALA A 305 -5.94 -17.09 -13.82
CA ALA A 305 -4.73 -16.26 -13.80
C ALA A 305 -4.88 -14.90 -14.52
N GLN A 306 -5.95 -14.68 -15.29
CA GLN A 306 -6.21 -13.40 -15.95
C GLN A 306 -6.73 -12.32 -14.98
N ALA A 307 -7.17 -12.72 -13.79
CA ALA A 307 -7.49 -11.80 -12.71
C ALA A 307 -6.18 -11.19 -12.17
N VAL A 308 -5.96 -9.91 -12.40
CA VAL A 308 -4.76 -9.19 -11.94
C VAL A 308 -5.15 -7.85 -11.31
N PRO A 309 -4.39 -7.36 -10.31
CA PRO A 309 -4.60 -6.00 -9.78
C PRO A 309 -4.43 -4.96 -10.89
N ASP A 310 -5.12 -3.83 -10.75
CA ASP A 310 -5.22 -2.76 -11.76
C ASP A 310 -5.88 -3.22 -13.07
N GLY A 311 -6.59 -4.34 -13.05
CA GLY A 311 -7.37 -4.87 -14.16
C GLY A 311 -8.87 -4.60 -14.02
N LEU A 312 -9.63 -5.03 -15.03
CA LEU A 312 -11.08 -4.90 -15.07
C LEU A 312 -11.73 -6.28 -15.24
N ILE A 313 -12.81 -6.52 -14.50
CA ILE A 313 -13.63 -7.73 -14.60
C ILE A 313 -15.10 -7.32 -14.81
N GLN A 314 -15.79 -7.98 -15.76
CA GLN A 314 -17.22 -7.79 -15.96
C GLN A 314 -18.01 -8.69 -15.01
N VAL A 315 -18.83 -8.10 -14.15
CA VAL A 315 -19.73 -8.83 -13.24
C VAL A 315 -21.16 -8.75 -13.77
N LYS A 316 -21.86 -9.88 -13.78
CA LYS A 316 -23.23 -10.00 -14.28
C LYS A 316 -24.13 -10.79 -13.33
N GLY A 317 -25.41 -10.43 -13.30
CA GLY A 317 -26.45 -11.17 -12.59
C GLY A 317 -26.54 -10.86 -11.10
N VAL A 318 -25.82 -9.84 -10.59
CA VAL A 318 -25.86 -9.40 -9.18
C VAL A 318 -26.78 -8.19 -8.97
N GLY A 319 -27.59 -7.88 -9.97
CA GLY A 319 -28.60 -6.82 -9.95
C GLY A 319 -28.07 -5.47 -10.41
N ALA A 320 -28.98 -4.61 -10.88
CA ALA A 320 -28.64 -3.34 -11.52
C ALA A 320 -27.82 -2.36 -10.65
N ARG A 321 -27.77 -2.57 -9.34
CA ARG A 321 -26.97 -1.76 -8.41
C ARG A 321 -25.47 -2.08 -8.49
N PHE A 322 -25.11 -3.32 -8.84
CA PHE A 322 -23.75 -3.84 -8.75
C PHE A 322 -23.23 -4.44 -10.06
N ASP A 323 -24.12 -4.77 -11.01
CA ASP A 323 -23.74 -5.24 -12.34
C ASP A 323 -22.83 -4.22 -13.03
N GLY A 324 -21.88 -4.73 -13.79
CA GLY A 324 -21.00 -3.87 -14.61
C GLY A 324 -19.52 -4.23 -14.49
N THR A 325 -18.68 -3.34 -14.92
CA THR A 325 -17.22 -3.52 -14.95
C THR A 325 -16.63 -3.06 -13.63
N VAL A 326 -16.02 -3.95 -12.87
CA VAL A 326 -15.36 -3.65 -11.59
C VAL A 326 -13.87 -3.41 -11.79
N TYR A 327 -13.30 -2.47 -11.02
CA TYR A 327 -11.87 -2.24 -10.92
C TYR A 327 -11.25 -3.17 -9.88
N VAL A 328 -10.29 -4.00 -10.28
CA VAL A 328 -9.64 -4.99 -9.41
C VAL A 328 -8.55 -4.33 -8.57
N SER A 329 -8.74 -4.27 -7.26
CA SER A 329 -7.74 -3.73 -6.33
C SER A 329 -6.84 -4.79 -5.72
N ALA A 330 -7.33 -6.01 -5.54
CA ALA A 330 -6.50 -7.14 -5.08
C ALA A 330 -7.00 -8.45 -5.66
N VAL A 331 -6.08 -9.40 -5.77
CA VAL A 331 -6.35 -10.79 -6.18
C VAL A 331 -5.67 -11.74 -5.21
N GLU A 332 -6.39 -12.74 -4.77
CA GLU A 332 -5.87 -13.84 -3.98
C GLU A 332 -6.19 -15.18 -4.64
N HIS A 333 -5.17 -15.93 -5.02
CA HIS A 333 -5.29 -17.29 -5.51
C HIS A 333 -5.06 -18.26 -4.36
N ARG A 334 -5.97 -19.22 -4.19
CA ARG A 334 -5.84 -20.32 -3.22
C ARG A 334 -5.89 -21.65 -3.96
N LEU A 335 -4.82 -22.41 -3.82
CA LEU A 335 -4.65 -23.73 -4.42
C LEU A 335 -4.43 -24.76 -3.31
N GLY A 336 -5.15 -25.87 -3.36
CA GLY A 336 -5.02 -26.96 -2.39
C GLY A 336 -6.08 -28.01 -2.56
N GLY A 337 -5.80 -29.26 -2.21
CA GLY A 337 -6.75 -30.36 -2.31
C GLY A 337 -7.31 -30.60 -3.72
N GLY A 338 -6.55 -30.29 -4.77
CA GLY A 338 -6.99 -30.39 -6.16
C GLY A 338 -7.89 -29.25 -6.64
N ASN A 339 -8.12 -28.24 -5.82
CA ASN A 339 -8.95 -27.08 -6.15
C ASN A 339 -8.11 -25.81 -6.31
N TRP A 340 -8.58 -24.92 -7.16
CA TRP A 340 -8.06 -23.57 -7.31
C TRP A 340 -9.21 -22.58 -7.32
N THR A 341 -9.18 -21.61 -6.41
CA THR A 341 -10.11 -20.49 -6.36
C THR A 341 -9.38 -19.16 -6.48
N THR A 342 -10.04 -18.20 -7.09
CA THR A 342 -9.58 -16.80 -7.18
C THR A 342 -10.56 -15.91 -6.44
N GLU A 343 -10.08 -15.21 -5.43
CA GLU A 343 -10.81 -14.17 -4.72
C GLU A 343 -10.30 -12.80 -5.19
N VAL A 344 -11.21 -11.90 -5.48
CA VAL A 344 -10.92 -10.56 -5.98
C VAL A 344 -11.56 -9.53 -5.05
N ASP A 345 -10.74 -8.61 -4.52
CA ASP A 345 -11.25 -7.37 -3.94
C ASP A 345 -11.37 -6.34 -5.07
N PHE A 346 -12.51 -5.65 -5.16
CA PHE A 346 -12.75 -4.61 -6.16
C PHE A 346 -13.16 -3.27 -5.54
N GLY A 347 -12.90 -2.18 -6.28
CA GLY A 347 -12.91 -0.85 -5.72
C GLY A 347 -11.71 -0.62 -4.80
N LEU A 348 -11.51 0.60 -4.31
CA LEU A 348 -10.38 0.94 -3.44
C LEU A 348 -10.85 1.82 -2.28
N ARG A 349 -10.26 1.65 -1.10
CA ARG A 349 -10.54 2.52 0.06
C ARG A 349 -10.02 3.93 -0.22
N PRO A 350 -10.72 4.98 0.27
CA PRO A 350 -10.34 6.37 0.03
C PRO A 350 -9.17 6.84 0.90
N ASP A 351 -8.70 6.01 1.85
CA ASP A 351 -7.69 6.37 2.85
C ASP A 351 -6.37 6.82 2.17
N TRP A 352 -5.70 7.79 2.76
CA TRP A 352 -4.38 8.24 2.32
C TRP A 352 -3.29 7.40 2.98
N HIS A 353 -2.23 7.12 2.21
CA HIS A 353 -1.11 6.33 2.75
C HIS A 353 -0.43 7.00 3.94
N VAL A 354 -0.33 8.33 3.91
CA VAL A 354 0.29 9.13 4.97
C VAL A 354 -0.51 9.17 6.28
N GLU A 355 -1.79 8.79 6.27
CA GLU A 355 -2.64 8.72 7.47
C GLU A 355 -2.39 7.46 8.32
N ARG A 356 -1.56 6.55 7.84
CA ARG A 356 -1.22 5.33 8.55
C ARG A 356 -0.19 5.59 9.64
N ASP A 357 -0.43 5.08 10.82
CA ASP A 357 0.45 5.28 11.99
C ASP A 357 1.87 4.74 11.78
N ASP A 358 2.05 3.69 10.97
CA ASP A 358 3.32 3.03 10.72
C ASP A 358 4.21 3.76 9.69
N VAL A 359 3.68 4.75 8.99
CA VAL A 359 4.41 5.57 8.00
C VAL A 359 5.23 6.65 8.67
N MET A 360 4.71 7.27 9.73
CA MET A 360 5.38 8.35 10.44
C MET A 360 6.61 7.88 11.22
N ALA A 361 7.56 8.79 11.42
CA ALA A 361 8.69 8.55 12.31
C ALA A 361 8.19 8.28 13.74
N PRO A 362 8.66 7.21 14.40
CA PRO A 362 8.22 6.91 15.76
C PRO A 362 8.67 8.00 16.74
N ALA A 363 7.82 8.33 17.71
CA ALA A 363 8.15 9.28 18.76
C ALA A 363 9.44 8.87 19.49
N ASN A 364 10.30 9.84 19.79
CA ASN A 364 11.60 9.61 20.44
C ASN A 364 12.47 8.54 19.74
N GLY A 365 12.34 8.41 18.41
CA GLY A 365 13.05 7.37 17.67
C GLY A 365 12.63 5.94 17.98
N GLY A 366 11.52 5.74 18.70
CA GLY A 366 11.04 4.43 19.18
C GLY A 366 11.73 3.94 20.47
N LEU A 367 12.57 4.78 21.07
CA LEU A 367 13.29 4.41 22.32
C LEU A 367 12.43 4.57 23.56
N LEU A 368 11.53 5.55 23.57
CA LEU A 368 10.63 5.86 24.69
C LEU A 368 9.25 6.24 24.16
N PRO A 369 8.19 6.00 24.94
CA PRO A 369 6.89 6.58 24.66
C PRO A 369 6.99 8.11 24.58
N GLY A 370 6.39 8.71 23.56
CA GLY A 370 6.36 10.17 23.40
C GLY A 370 5.45 10.80 24.45
N VAL A 371 5.84 11.97 24.94
CA VAL A 371 4.95 12.86 25.69
C VAL A 371 4.36 13.86 24.69
N SER A 372 3.07 13.75 24.43
CA SER A 372 2.38 14.61 23.48
C SER A 372 1.72 15.81 24.20
N GLY A 373 1.60 16.92 23.43
CA GLY A 373 1.00 18.15 23.92
C GLY A 373 1.94 19.02 24.76
N LEU A 374 1.42 20.19 25.17
CA LEU A 374 2.11 21.11 26.06
C LEU A 374 1.92 20.65 27.51
N GLN A 375 3.00 20.69 28.28
CA GLN A 375 3.01 20.35 29.69
C GLN A 375 3.39 21.60 30.52
N ILE A 376 2.76 21.77 31.68
CA ILE A 376 3.14 22.82 32.61
C ILE A 376 4.33 22.34 33.42
N GLY A 377 5.42 23.11 33.43
CA GLY A 377 6.62 22.83 34.18
C GLY A 377 7.03 23.99 35.10
N VAL A 378 7.78 23.68 36.15
CA VAL A 378 8.40 24.66 37.03
C VAL A 378 9.91 24.66 36.77
N VAL A 379 10.48 25.80 36.45
CA VAL A 379 11.93 25.95 36.30
C VAL A 379 12.61 25.81 37.64
N MET A 380 13.51 24.87 37.78
CA MET A 380 14.25 24.58 39.02
C MET A 380 15.65 25.20 39.01
N LYS A 381 16.34 25.17 37.85
CA LYS A 381 17.67 25.76 37.66
C LYS A 381 17.78 26.35 36.26
N LEU A 382 18.40 27.53 36.18
CA LEU A 382 18.68 28.21 34.92
C LEU A 382 20.12 28.00 34.44
N ASP A 383 20.98 27.48 35.31
CA ASP A 383 22.40 27.26 35.08
C ASP A 383 22.86 25.93 35.65
N GLY A 384 24.17 25.63 35.50
CA GLY A 384 24.74 24.41 36.07
C GLY A 384 24.37 23.14 35.30
N ASP A 385 24.06 23.25 34.00
CA ASP A 385 23.87 22.09 33.13
C ASP A 385 25.13 21.18 33.16
N PRO A 386 25.01 19.93 33.61
CA PRO A 386 26.16 19.05 33.80
C PRO A 386 26.89 18.70 32.47
N GLU A 387 26.22 18.85 31.33
CA GLU A 387 26.81 18.56 29.99
C GLU A 387 27.20 19.83 29.23
N GLY A 388 26.92 21.03 29.78
CA GLY A 388 27.30 22.29 29.16
C GLY A 388 26.53 22.64 27.86
N GLU A 389 25.36 22.04 27.67
CA GLU A 389 24.51 22.26 26.47
C GLU A 389 23.53 23.44 26.59
N ALA A 390 23.72 24.31 27.60
CA ALA A 390 22.83 25.45 27.90
C ALA A 390 21.36 25.05 28.10
N ARG A 391 21.11 23.92 28.78
CA ARG A 391 19.79 23.44 29.16
C ARG A 391 19.37 24.09 30.49
N ILE A 392 18.06 24.15 30.72
CA ILE A 392 17.45 24.51 32.01
C ILE A 392 16.90 23.26 32.68
N GLN A 393 16.92 23.21 34.00
CA GLN A 393 16.28 22.12 34.73
C GLN A 393 14.81 22.45 34.99
N VAL A 394 13.91 21.61 34.51
CA VAL A 394 12.47 21.78 34.58
C VAL A 394 11.84 20.59 35.28
N LYS A 395 11.00 20.86 36.28
CA LYS A 395 10.13 19.88 36.92
C LYS A 395 8.74 19.96 36.30
N VAL A 396 8.27 18.85 35.73
CA VAL A 396 6.88 18.71 35.25
C VAL A 396 6.10 17.90 36.29
N PRO A 397 5.25 18.54 37.11
CA PRO A 397 4.64 17.89 38.32
C PRO A 397 3.85 16.63 38.01
N LEU A 398 3.13 16.62 36.85
CA LEU A 398 2.36 15.44 36.42
C LEU A 398 3.22 14.23 36.03
N LEU A 399 4.45 14.45 35.56
CA LEU A 399 5.35 13.41 35.10
C LEU A 399 6.39 13.04 36.15
N GLN A 400 6.77 14.00 37.02
CA GLN A 400 7.95 13.92 37.88
C GLN A 400 7.68 14.50 39.28
N ALA A 401 6.59 14.08 39.93
CA ALA A 401 6.20 14.63 41.24
C ALA A 401 7.27 14.55 42.32
N GLN A 402 8.17 13.55 42.25
CA GLN A 402 9.14 13.22 43.29
C GLN A 402 10.61 13.44 42.88
N THR A 403 10.90 14.03 41.75
CA THR A 403 12.25 14.28 41.23
C THR A 403 12.64 15.74 41.23
N GLU A 404 13.93 16.04 41.10
CA GLU A 404 14.45 17.40 40.97
C GLU A 404 14.13 18.03 39.57
N GLY A 405 13.65 17.22 38.60
CA GLY A 405 13.34 17.65 37.27
C GLY A 405 14.31 17.09 36.22
N VAL A 406 14.08 17.41 34.95
CA VAL A 406 14.92 17.03 33.81
C VAL A 406 15.61 18.24 33.21
N TRP A 407 16.81 18.03 32.68
CA TRP A 407 17.48 19.03 31.88
C TRP A 407 16.87 19.10 30.47
N ALA A 408 16.27 20.22 30.12
CA ALA A 408 15.56 20.45 28.87
C ALA A 408 16.18 21.63 28.10
N ARG A 409 16.21 21.51 26.77
CA ARG A 409 16.63 22.61 25.91
C ARG A 409 15.55 23.68 25.88
N LEU A 410 15.96 24.94 25.94
CA LEU A 410 15.07 26.08 25.85
C LEU A 410 14.80 26.40 24.37
N LEU A 411 13.52 26.43 23.98
CA LEU A 411 13.11 26.97 22.68
C LEU A 411 13.20 28.51 22.75
N GLN A 412 14.03 29.11 21.90
CA GLN A 412 14.20 30.57 21.83
C GLN A 412 13.72 31.03 20.46
N PHE A 413 12.99 32.15 20.46
CA PHE A 413 12.55 32.79 19.20
C PHE A 413 13.70 33.42 18.42
N TYR A 414 14.76 33.79 19.13
CA TYR A 414 15.96 34.37 18.55
C TYR A 414 17.17 34.04 19.41
N ALA A 415 18.15 33.42 18.80
CA ALA A 415 19.41 33.13 19.45
C ALA A 415 20.57 33.18 18.46
N SER A 416 21.67 33.83 18.82
CA SER A 416 22.95 33.78 18.15
C SER A 416 24.07 33.64 19.19
N SER A 417 25.32 33.56 18.75
CA SER A 417 26.46 33.52 19.67
C SER A 417 26.58 34.76 20.57
N THR A 418 25.92 35.86 20.22
CA THR A 418 26.04 37.17 20.92
C THR A 418 24.71 37.81 21.28
N PHE A 419 23.60 37.31 20.72
CA PHE A 419 22.27 37.88 20.95
C PHE A 419 21.23 36.76 21.15
N GLY A 420 20.31 36.97 22.08
CA GLY A 420 19.17 36.11 22.31
C GLY A 420 18.06 36.82 23.05
N ALA A 421 16.81 36.45 22.80
CA ALA A 421 15.67 36.89 23.62
C ALA A 421 15.32 35.75 24.59
N PHE A 422 15.47 36.02 25.89
CA PHE A 422 14.99 35.13 26.95
C PHE A 422 13.64 35.61 27.43
N PHE A 423 12.61 34.80 27.28
CA PHE A 423 11.37 34.95 28.02
C PHE A 423 11.37 33.83 29.10
N VAL A 424 11.91 34.17 30.26
CA VAL A 424 11.73 33.37 31.47
C VAL A 424 10.67 34.11 32.30
N PRO A 425 9.49 33.54 32.53
CA PRO A 425 8.49 34.15 33.38
C PRO A 425 8.93 34.25 34.82
#